data_9783b8744aba2f8d39dd417358358ed6
#
_entry.id   9783b8744aba2f8d39dd417358358ed6
#
_cell.length_a   1.000
_cell.length_b   1.000
_cell.length_c   1.000
_cell.angle_alpha   90.00
_cell.angle_beta   90.00
_cell.angle_gamma   90.00
#
_symmetry.space_group_name_H-M   'P 1'
#
loop_
_entity.id
_entity.type
_entity.pdbx_description
1 polymer ?
#
loop_
_entity_poly.entity_id
_entity_poly.type
_entity_poly.pdbx_seq_one_letter_code
_entity_poly.pdbx_strand_id
1 'polypeptide(L)'
;RYDGVRFGLREEGEDLADLYERTRAKGFGAEVKRRVMIGTYVLSAGYYDAYYLRAQKVRALILKDFTDAFGQVDAIVTPATPTAAFGQGERMDDPIAMYLNDVFTVPANLAGIPGMAVPAALNAAGFDARPAVMT
;
A
#
# COMPACT_ATOMS: atom_id res chain seq x y z
N ARG A 1 -4.49 8.87 -11.51
CA ARG A 1 -5.86 8.36 -11.62
C ARG A 1 -6.84 9.31 -10.94
N TYR A 2 -6.50 9.85 -9.79
CA TYR A 2 -7.30 10.81 -9.06
C TYR A 2 -6.55 12.13 -8.96
N ASP A 3 -7.17 13.19 -9.44
CA ASP A 3 -6.56 14.53 -9.48
C ASP A 3 -6.63 15.26 -8.13
N GLY A 4 -7.50 14.78 -7.23
CA GLY A 4 -7.69 15.35 -5.90
C GLY A 4 -8.58 16.61 -5.89
N VAL A 5 -9.27 16.90 -6.99
CA VAL A 5 -10.14 18.09 -7.09
C VAL A 5 -11.52 17.81 -7.68
N ARG A 6 -11.73 16.66 -8.32
CA ARG A 6 -13.00 16.29 -8.97
C ARG A 6 -14.04 15.83 -7.96
N PHE A 7 -13.61 15.06 -6.97
CA PHE A 7 -14.48 14.46 -5.95
C PHE A 7 -14.03 14.87 -4.55
N GLY A 8 -14.98 15.03 -3.64
CA GLY A 8 -14.72 15.42 -2.25
C GLY A 8 -14.55 16.92 -2.10
N LEU A 9 -13.60 17.33 -1.24
CA LEU A 9 -13.31 18.72 -0.98
C LEU A 9 -12.83 19.43 -2.26
N ARG A 10 -13.37 20.62 -2.50
CA ARG A 10 -12.92 21.53 -3.53
C ARG A 10 -12.84 22.94 -2.95
N GLU A 11 -11.66 23.51 -2.93
CA GLU A 11 -11.43 24.91 -2.53
C GLU A 11 -11.50 25.80 -3.78
N GLU A 12 -11.92 27.03 -3.60
CA GLU A 12 -11.85 28.05 -4.65
C GLU A 12 -10.42 28.58 -4.77
N GLY A 13 -9.99 28.86 -5.98
CA GLY A 13 -8.70 29.44 -6.31
C GLY A 13 -8.82 30.59 -7.27
N GLU A 14 -7.80 31.46 -7.31
CA GLU A 14 -7.72 32.59 -8.23
C GLU A 14 -7.51 32.13 -9.68
N ASP A 15 -6.79 31.03 -9.85
CA ASP A 15 -6.60 30.33 -11.11
C ASP A 15 -6.61 28.79 -10.90
N LEU A 16 -6.34 28.05 -12.00
CA LEU A 16 -6.35 26.59 -11.95
C LEU A 16 -5.24 26.02 -11.06
N ALA A 17 -4.06 26.62 -11.06
CA ALA A 17 -2.94 26.17 -10.24
C ALA A 17 -3.24 26.37 -8.74
N ASP A 18 -3.69 27.56 -8.38
CA ASP A 18 -4.07 27.91 -7.01
C ASP A 18 -5.23 27.02 -6.50
N LEU A 19 -6.23 26.74 -7.35
CA LEU A 19 -7.32 25.79 -7.02
C LEU A 19 -6.77 24.40 -6.68
N TYR A 20 -5.84 23.86 -7.47
CA TYR A 20 -5.21 22.57 -7.20
C TYR A 20 -4.38 22.61 -5.92
N GLU A 21 -3.59 23.65 -5.73
CA GLU A 21 -2.73 23.78 -4.54
C GLU A 21 -3.55 23.85 -3.27
N ARG A 22 -4.55 24.73 -3.19
CA ARG A 22 -5.42 24.88 -2.01
C ARG A 22 -6.21 23.61 -1.72
N THR A 23 -6.84 23.04 -2.75
CA THR A 23 -7.65 21.84 -2.59
C THR A 23 -6.83 20.66 -2.06
N ARG A 24 -5.65 20.42 -2.67
CA ARG A 24 -4.77 19.30 -2.24
C ARG A 24 -4.11 19.58 -0.90
N ALA A 25 -3.71 20.83 -0.64
CA ALA A 25 -3.14 21.22 0.64
C ALA A 25 -4.10 20.97 1.81
N LYS A 26 -5.38 21.27 1.62
CA LYS A 26 -6.41 21.09 2.67
C LYS A 26 -7.00 19.68 2.67
N GLY A 27 -7.20 19.08 1.49
CA GLY A 27 -7.89 17.80 1.35
C GLY A 27 -7.03 16.57 1.60
N PHE A 28 -5.72 16.64 1.34
CA PHE A 28 -4.84 15.50 1.55
C PHE A 28 -4.30 15.45 2.97
N GLY A 29 -4.47 14.30 3.62
CA GLY A 29 -3.82 14.03 4.90
C GLY A 29 -2.29 13.96 4.79
N ALA A 30 -1.61 13.98 5.93
CA ALA A 30 -0.15 14.01 6.00
C ALA A 30 0.52 12.82 5.29
N GLU A 31 -0.03 11.62 5.43
CA GLU A 31 0.51 10.42 4.79
C GLU A 31 0.37 10.46 3.26
N VAL A 32 -0.77 10.92 2.74
CA VAL A 32 -0.98 11.07 1.29
C VAL A 32 0.01 12.08 0.71
N LYS A 33 0.21 13.22 1.37
CA LYS A 33 1.21 14.23 0.99
C LYS A 33 2.62 13.63 0.95
N ARG A 34 3.00 12.89 1.98
CA ARG A 34 4.30 12.20 2.05
C ARG A 34 4.49 11.25 0.87
N ARG A 35 3.50 10.42 0.55
CA ARG A 35 3.58 9.46 -0.56
C ARG A 35 3.66 10.14 -1.92
N VAL A 36 2.91 11.20 -2.14
CA VAL A 36 2.99 11.99 -3.37
C VAL A 36 4.38 12.61 -3.54
N MET A 37 4.95 13.18 -2.46
CA MET A 37 6.30 13.76 -2.49
C MET A 37 7.38 12.69 -2.77
N ILE A 38 7.32 11.55 -2.09
CA ILE A 38 8.25 10.43 -2.30
C ILE A 38 8.15 9.93 -3.75
N GLY A 39 6.93 9.74 -4.27
CA GLY A 39 6.71 9.30 -5.65
C GLY A 39 7.30 10.26 -6.67
N THR A 40 7.08 11.55 -6.49
CA THR A 40 7.64 12.60 -7.35
C THR A 40 9.18 12.60 -7.30
N TYR A 41 9.76 12.48 -6.11
CA TYR A 41 11.20 12.42 -5.92
C TYR A 41 11.83 11.22 -6.63
N VAL A 42 11.26 10.03 -6.43
CA VAL A 42 11.77 8.77 -7.03
C VAL A 42 11.72 8.79 -8.56
N LEU A 43 10.75 9.52 -9.13
CA LEU A 43 10.59 9.67 -10.59
C LEU A 43 11.37 10.87 -11.16
N SER A 44 12.03 11.68 -10.33
CA SER A 44 12.80 12.83 -10.78
C SER A 44 14.12 12.42 -11.44
N ALA A 45 14.70 13.36 -12.21
CA ALA A 45 15.95 13.14 -12.92
C ALA A 45 17.08 12.74 -11.97
N GLY A 46 17.85 11.72 -12.35
CA GLY A 46 18.95 11.14 -11.55
C GLY A 46 18.53 10.06 -10.55
N TYR A 47 17.24 9.97 -10.20
CA TYR A 47 16.74 8.95 -9.28
C TYR A 47 15.90 7.86 -9.96
N TYR A 48 15.38 8.12 -11.16
CA TYR A 48 14.56 7.19 -11.91
C TYR A 48 15.27 5.85 -12.14
N ASP A 49 16.49 5.86 -12.65
CA ASP A 49 17.26 4.64 -12.91
C ASP A 49 17.68 3.94 -11.61
N ALA A 50 18.14 4.71 -10.62
CA ALA A 50 18.65 4.19 -9.37
C ALA A 50 17.56 3.53 -8.50
N TYR A 51 16.36 4.09 -8.49
CA TYR A 51 15.28 3.64 -7.61
C TYR A 51 14.15 2.98 -8.38
N TYR A 52 13.53 3.67 -9.34
CA TYR A 52 12.34 3.17 -10.00
C TYR A 52 12.63 1.94 -10.87
N LEU A 53 13.63 2.00 -11.75
CA LEU A 53 13.99 0.85 -12.61
C LEU A 53 14.49 -0.32 -11.77
N ARG A 54 15.24 -0.07 -10.70
CA ARG A 54 15.67 -1.13 -9.79
C ARG A 54 14.48 -1.79 -9.09
N ALA A 55 13.52 -1.00 -8.62
CA ALA A 55 12.29 -1.52 -8.03
C ALA A 55 11.49 -2.37 -9.02
N GLN A 56 11.38 -1.97 -10.29
CA GLN A 56 10.72 -2.76 -11.33
C GLN A 56 11.40 -4.11 -11.57
N LYS A 57 12.73 -4.14 -11.56
CA LYS A 57 13.51 -5.40 -11.68
C LYS A 57 13.26 -6.33 -10.48
N VAL A 58 13.27 -5.80 -9.26
CA VAL A 58 12.97 -6.58 -8.04
C VAL A 58 11.51 -7.08 -8.07
N ARG A 59 10.57 -6.24 -8.51
CA ARG A 59 9.17 -6.64 -8.68
C ARG A 59 9.01 -7.82 -9.65
N ALA A 60 9.77 -7.85 -10.75
CA ALA A 60 9.77 -8.97 -11.68
C ALA A 60 10.29 -10.27 -11.06
N LEU A 61 11.28 -10.19 -10.16
CA LEU A 61 11.76 -11.35 -9.41
C LEU A 61 10.68 -11.88 -8.43
N ILE A 62 10.02 -10.98 -7.72
CA ILE A 62 8.90 -11.36 -6.82
C ILE A 62 7.79 -12.06 -7.62
N LEU A 63 7.40 -11.52 -8.78
CA LEU A 63 6.42 -12.18 -9.64
C LEU A 63 6.88 -13.57 -10.08
N LYS A 64 8.17 -13.71 -10.41
CA LYS A 64 8.73 -15.00 -10.80
C LYS A 64 8.61 -16.04 -9.68
N ASP A 65 8.91 -15.67 -8.43
CA ASP A 65 8.80 -16.58 -7.28
C ASP A 65 7.37 -17.12 -7.12
N PHE A 66 6.36 -16.26 -7.27
CA PHE A 66 4.95 -16.68 -7.27
C PHE A 66 4.60 -17.56 -8.47
N THR A 67 5.07 -17.23 -9.66
CA THR A 67 4.83 -18.01 -10.87
C THR A 67 5.41 -19.42 -10.75
N ASP A 68 6.63 -19.53 -10.21
CA ASP A 68 7.28 -20.82 -9.99
C ASP A 68 6.53 -21.65 -8.92
N ALA A 69 6.05 -21.00 -7.85
CA ALA A 69 5.23 -21.66 -6.83
C ALA A 69 3.90 -22.16 -7.37
N PHE A 70 3.18 -21.36 -8.14
CA PHE A 70 1.91 -21.76 -8.79
C PHE A 70 2.08 -22.82 -9.89
N GLY A 71 3.29 -23.11 -10.32
CA GLY A 71 3.60 -24.31 -11.12
C GLY A 71 3.48 -25.63 -10.31
N GLN A 72 3.41 -25.54 -8.99
CA GLN A 72 3.40 -26.70 -8.08
C GLN A 72 2.16 -26.74 -7.17
N VAL A 73 1.48 -25.61 -6.97
CA VAL A 73 0.31 -25.46 -6.09
C VAL A 73 -0.77 -24.62 -6.76
N ASP A 74 -2.02 -24.84 -6.38
CA ASP A 74 -3.17 -24.09 -6.89
C ASP A 74 -3.46 -22.84 -6.06
N ALA A 75 -3.05 -22.81 -4.78
CA ALA A 75 -3.24 -21.67 -3.89
C ALA A 75 -2.14 -21.60 -2.83
N ILE A 76 -1.82 -20.37 -2.42
CA ILE A 76 -0.89 -20.06 -1.34
C ILE A 76 -1.67 -19.47 -0.18
N VAL A 77 -1.52 -20.03 1.02
CA VAL A 77 -2.16 -19.55 2.24
C VAL A 77 -1.10 -18.89 3.13
N THR A 78 -1.37 -17.67 3.58
CA THR A 78 -0.48 -16.90 4.43
C THR A 78 -1.27 -16.10 5.46
N PRO A 79 -0.69 -15.68 6.59
CA PRO A 79 -1.31 -14.67 7.43
C PRO A 79 -1.58 -13.39 6.65
N ALA A 80 -2.69 -12.71 6.92
CA ALA A 80 -2.96 -11.39 6.32
C ALA A 80 -2.18 -10.27 7.01
N THR A 81 -1.98 -10.42 8.34
CA THR A 81 -1.24 -9.46 9.18
C THR A 81 -0.36 -10.21 10.18
N PRO A 82 0.75 -9.62 10.66
CA PRO A 82 1.62 -10.24 11.66
C PRO A 82 0.96 -10.46 13.02
N THR A 83 -0.02 -9.64 13.36
CA THR A 83 -0.71 -9.65 14.66
C THR A 83 -2.21 -9.51 14.46
N ALA A 84 -2.98 -9.84 15.48
CA ALA A 84 -4.38 -9.48 15.57
C ALA A 84 -4.55 -7.93 15.60
N ALA A 85 -5.80 -7.47 15.50
CA ALA A 85 -6.11 -6.06 15.62
C ALA A 85 -5.56 -5.47 16.92
N PHE A 86 -5.01 -4.27 16.83
CA PHE A 86 -4.49 -3.51 17.97
C PHE A 86 -5.44 -2.35 18.30
N GLY A 87 -5.27 -1.74 19.47
CA GLY A 87 -6.10 -0.63 19.93
C GLY A 87 -6.00 0.61 19.04
N GLN A 88 -7.09 1.37 18.97
CA GLN A 88 -7.10 2.62 18.21
C GLN A 88 -6.07 3.60 18.78
N GLY A 89 -5.17 4.08 17.91
CA GLY A 89 -4.10 5.00 18.29
C GLY A 89 -2.82 4.34 18.85
N GLU A 90 -2.82 3.03 19.09
CA GLU A 90 -1.71 2.33 19.79
C GLU A 90 -0.38 2.35 19.02
N ARG A 91 -0.40 2.47 17.68
CA ARG A 91 0.81 2.44 16.83
C ARG A 91 1.02 3.69 16.00
N MET A 92 0.35 4.79 16.35
CA MET A 92 0.40 6.03 15.55
C MET A 92 1.78 6.70 15.56
N ASP A 93 2.59 6.47 16.58
CA ASP A 93 3.90 7.10 16.77
C ASP A 93 5.05 6.31 16.11
N ASP A 94 4.79 5.10 15.59
CA ASP A 94 5.78 4.28 14.90
C ASP A 94 5.34 3.94 13.46
N PRO A 95 5.76 4.75 12.46
CA PRO A 95 5.42 4.50 11.06
C PRO A 95 5.94 3.15 10.55
N ILE A 96 7.05 2.64 11.08
CA ILE A 96 7.63 1.36 10.66
C ILE A 96 6.74 0.21 11.13
N ALA A 97 6.27 0.24 12.37
CA ALA A 97 5.34 -0.75 12.90
C ALA A 97 4.03 -0.77 12.10
N MET A 98 3.55 0.39 11.65
CA MET A 98 2.38 0.47 10.76
C MET A 98 2.64 -0.17 9.40
N TYR A 99 3.77 0.09 8.76
CA TYR A 99 4.10 -0.51 7.46
C TYR A 99 4.32 -2.02 7.54
N LEU A 100 4.84 -2.53 8.66
CA LEU A 100 5.03 -3.97 8.87
C LEU A 100 3.70 -4.75 8.94
N ASN A 101 2.57 -4.09 9.19
CA ASN A 101 1.27 -4.76 9.13
C ASN A 101 0.94 -5.32 7.73
N ASP A 102 1.52 -4.74 6.68
CA ASP A 102 1.27 -5.13 5.29
C ASP A 102 2.31 -6.11 4.74
N VAL A 103 3.25 -6.61 5.57
CA VAL A 103 4.39 -7.43 5.12
C VAL A 103 3.97 -8.67 4.34
N PHE A 104 2.83 -9.27 4.65
CA PHE A 104 2.32 -10.47 3.96
C PHE A 104 1.46 -10.15 2.73
N THR A 105 0.89 -8.96 2.64
CA THR A 105 -0.01 -8.58 1.54
C THR A 105 0.69 -7.77 0.44
N VAL A 106 1.75 -7.03 0.78
CA VAL A 106 2.56 -6.25 -0.17
C VAL A 106 3.16 -7.11 -1.30
N PRO A 107 3.72 -8.32 -1.03
CA PRO A 107 4.27 -9.16 -2.11
C PRO A 107 3.25 -9.51 -3.19
N ALA A 108 2.01 -9.85 -2.81
CA ALA A 108 0.94 -10.12 -3.77
C ALA A 108 0.60 -8.90 -4.64
N ASN A 109 0.54 -7.71 -4.01
CA ASN A 109 0.33 -6.45 -4.73
C ASN A 109 1.48 -6.13 -5.69
N LEU A 110 2.73 -6.38 -5.29
CA LEU A 110 3.90 -6.18 -6.14
C LEU A 110 3.93 -7.17 -7.31
N ALA A 111 3.57 -8.43 -7.08
CA ALA A 111 3.46 -9.45 -8.11
C ALA A 111 2.26 -9.19 -9.05
N GLY A 112 1.22 -8.50 -8.59
CA GLY A 112 0.01 -8.26 -9.36
C GLY A 112 -0.88 -9.49 -9.48
N ILE A 113 -0.80 -10.41 -8.51
CA ILE A 113 -1.63 -11.62 -8.42
C ILE A 113 -2.90 -11.34 -7.62
N PRO A 114 -4.00 -12.06 -7.88
CA PRO A 114 -5.22 -11.96 -7.07
C PRO A 114 -4.98 -12.47 -5.64
N GLY A 115 -5.72 -11.89 -4.70
CA GLY A 115 -5.69 -12.31 -3.30
C GLY A 115 -7.05 -12.14 -2.64
N MET A 116 -7.37 -13.02 -1.70
CA MET A 116 -8.61 -12.97 -0.93
C MET A 116 -8.28 -13.16 0.56
N ALA A 117 -8.84 -12.30 1.40
CA ALA A 117 -8.79 -12.48 2.85
C ALA A 117 -10.05 -13.20 3.33
N VAL A 118 -9.87 -14.26 4.08
CA VAL A 118 -10.97 -15.02 4.69
C VAL A 118 -10.80 -15.08 6.21
N PRO A 119 -11.87 -14.96 7.00
CA PRO A 119 -11.82 -15.17 8.43
C PRO A 119 -11.40 -16.62 8.75
N ALA A 120 -10.42 -16.80 9.65
CA ALA A 120 -9.96 -18.13 10.03
C ALA A 120 -10.28 -18.46 11.48
N ALA A 121 -10.01 -17.53 12.40
CA ALA A 121 -10.22 -17.72 13.83
C ALA A 121 -10.36 -16.38 14.56
N LEU A 122 -10.89 -16.43 15.77
CA LEU A 122 -10.86 -15.32 16.73
C LEU A 122 -9.75 -15.61 17.75
N ASN A 123 -9.02 -14.57 18.15
CA ASN A 123 -8.12 -14.68 19.29
C ASN A 123 -8.91 -14.67 20.61
N ALA A 124 -8.20 -14.87 21.75
CA ALA A 124 -8.82 -14.88 23.08
C ALA A 124 -9.56 -13.58 23.45
N ALA A 125 -9.27 -12.46 22.78
CA ALA A 125 -9.94 -11.18 22.98
C ALA A 125 -11.13 -10.97 22.01
N GLY A 126 -11.45 -11.98 21.16
CA GLY A 126 -12.54 -11.90 20.19
C GLY A 126 -12.22 -11.13 18.91
N PHE A 127 -10.96 -10.77 18.67
CA PHE A 127 -10.52 -10.14 17.44
C PHE A 127 -10.26 -11.17 16.34
N ASP A 128 -10.64 -10.82 15.13
CA ASP A 128 -10.54 -11.67 13.96
C ASP A 128 -9.08 -11.86 13.51
N ALA A 129 -8.62 -13.09 13.46
CA ALA A 129 -7.35 -13.47 12.85
C ALA A 129 -7.62 -13.92 11.41
N ARG A 130 -7.28 -13.08 10.44
CA ARG A 130 -7.58 -13.30 9.02
C ARG A 130 -6.36 -13.79 8.27
N PRO A 131 -6.33 -15.03 7.76
CA PRO A 131 -5.36 -15.41 6.74
C PRO A 131 -5.71 -14.76 5.41
N ALA A 132 -4.69 -14.44 4.62
CA ALA A 132 -4.84 -14.14 3.22
C ALA A 132 -4.67 -15.43 2.41
N VAL A 133 -5.50 -15.62 1.40
CA VAL A 133 -5.35 -16.67 0.39
C VAL A 133 -4.97 -15.99 -0.92
N MET A 134 -3.89 -16.44 -1.53
CA MET A 134 -3.44 -16.00 -2.85
C MET A 134 -3.70 -17.13 -3.85
N THR A 135 -4.33 -16.80 -4.95
CA THR A 135 -4.63 -17.74 -6.04
C THR A 135 -4.08 -17.27 -7.37
#